data_a771828b8d244079671bc30c8990228f
#
_entry.id   a771828b8d244079671bc30c8990228f
#
_cell.length_a   1.000
_cell.length_b   1.000
_cell.length_c   1.000
_cell.angle_alpha   90.00
_cell.angle_beta   90.00
_cell.angle_gamma   90.00
#
_symmetry.space_group_name_H-M   'P 1'
#
loop_
_entity.id
_entity.type
_entity.pdbx_description
1 polymer ?
#
loop_
_entity_poly.entity_id
_entity_poly.type
_entity_poly.pdbx_seq_one_letter_code
_entity_poly.pdbx_strand_id
1 'polypeptide(L)'
;MLFRSYTTGQPIINAGQNGVLMYVPREGRVAIVANDKVIEHVGVGGVFGEMALVDRSPRAASAIAETNCSLMAVNRRQFIELVECNPAFGLSLLKVLGQRLQGLTVVPK
;
A
#
# COMPACT_ATOMS: atom_id res chain seq x y z
N MET A 1 1.21 8.16 -14.78
CA MET A 1 1.21 7.07 -13.79
C MET A 1 0.78 5.78 -14.45
N LEU A 2 1.39 4.69 -14.05
CA LEU A 2 1.11 3.39 -14.64
C LEU A 2 0.02 2.66 -13.88
N PHE A 3 -0.90 2.08 -14.64
CA PHE A 3 -1.87 1.15 -14.08
C PHE A 3 -1.39 -0.27 -14.36
N ARG A 4 -1.49 -1.13 -13.37
CA ARG A 4 -1.09 -2.53 -13.46
C ARG A 4 -2.24 -3.42 -13.08
N SER A 5 -2.43 -4.50 -13.85
CA SER A 5 -3.48 -5.48 -13.58
C SER A 5 -2.86 -6.73 -12.98
N TYR A 6 -3.54 -7.30 -12.00
CA TYR A 6 -3.13 -8.52 -11.33
C TYR A 6 -4.32 -9.48 -11.25
N THR A 7 -4.04 -10.75 -11.42
CA THR A 7 -5.07 -11.78 -11.28
C THR A 7 -5.08 -12.31 -9.85
N THR A 8 -6.21 -12.85 -9.44
CA THR A 8 -6.39 -13.45 -8.12
C THR A 8 -5.24 -14.40 -7.78
N GLY A 9 -4.65 -14.21 -6.61
CA GLY A 9 -3.53 -15.01 -6.12
C GLY A 9 -2.16 -14.54 -6.56
N GLN A 10 -2.08 -13.56 -7.46
CA GLN A 10 -0.80 -13.08 -7.95
C GLN A 10 -0.12 -12.20 -6.90
N PRO A 11 1.17 -12.42 -6.60
CA PRO A 11 1.91 -11.55 -5.69
C PRO A 11 2.20 -10.19 -6.35
N ILE A 12 2.02 -9.13 -5.56
CA ILE A 12 2.27 -7.74 -5.98
C ILE A 12 3.57 -7.25 -5.33
N ILE A 13 3.71 -7.53 -4.04
CA ILE A 13 4.88 -7.19 -3.24
C ILE A 13 5.32 -8.47 -2.53
N ASN A 14 6.62 -8.70 -2.47
CA ASN A 14 7.20 -9.83 -1.71
C ASN A 14 7.97 -9.29 -0.52
N ALA A 15 7.67 -9.80 0.68
CA ALA A 15 8.39 -9.45 1.90
C ALA A 15 9.88 -9.72 1.73
N GLY A 16 10.70 -8.85 2.26
CA GLY A 16 12.16 -8.96 2.18
C GLY A 16 12.77 -8.37 0.94
N GLN A 17 11.99 -8.08 -0.08
CA GLN A 17 12.49 -7.43 -1.29
C GLN A 17 12.47 -5.91 -1.14
N ASN A 18 13.36 -5.24 -1.83
CA ASN A 18 13.36 -3.79 -1.91
C ASN A 18 12.31 -3.32 -2.91
N GLY A 19 11.67 -2.19 -2.63
CA GLY A 19 10.70 -1.61 -3.54
C GLY A 19 10.72 -0.10 -3.45
N VAL A 20 10.25 0.55 -4.50
CA VAL A 20 10.22 2.01 -4.61
C VAL A 20 8.85 2.56 -4.96
N LEU A 21 7.84 1.69 -4.99
CA LEU A 21 6.49 2.06 -5.40
C LEU A 21 5.49 1.84 -4.27
N MET A 22 4.54 2.76 -4.16
CA MET A 22 3.29 2.50 -3.45
C MET A 22 2.21 2.16 -4.47
N TYR A 23 1.12 1.59 -4.00
CA TYR A 23 0.02 1.19 -4.87
C TYR A 23 -1.31 1.70 -4.35
N VAL A 24 -2.14 2.15 -5.28
CA VAL A 24 -3.49 2.62 -4.99
C VAL A 24 -4.47 1.74 -5.76
N PRO A 25 -5.26 0.92 -5.07
CA PRO A 25 -6.25 0.08 -5.74
C PRO A 25 -7.35 0.90 -6.41
N ARG A 26 -7.61 0.60 -7.66
CA ARG A 26 -8.73 1.16 -8.42
C ARG A 26 -9.87 0.16 -8.52
N GLU A 27 -9.54 -1.11 -8.56
CA GLU A 27 -10.50 -2.22 -8.59
C GLU A 27 -9.91 -3.37 -7.81
N GLY A 28 -10.78 -4.14 -7.15
CA GLY A 28 -10.38 -5.33 -6.44
C GLY A 28 -9.88 -5.08 -5.04
N ARG A 29 -9.35 -6.15 -4.45
CA ARG A 29 -8.88 -6.15 -3.07
C ARG A 29 -7.57 -6.90 -2.95
N VAL A 30 -6.70 -6.42 -2.08
CA VAL A 30 -5.37 -6.97 -1.84
C VAL A 30 -5.25 -7.41 -0.39
N ALA A 31 -4.65 -8.57 -0.16
CA ALA A 31 -4.31 -9.06 1.17
C ALA A 31 -2.87 -8.69 1.49
N ILE A 32 -2.66 -8.08 2.63
CA ILE A 32 -1.32 -7.85 3.18
C ILE A 32 -1.01 -9.00 4.13
N VAL A 33 0.10 -9.67 3.88
CA VAL A 33 0.46 -10.92 4.57
C VAL A 33 1.82 -10.76 5.24
N ALA A 34 1.88 -11.08 6.52
CA ALA A 34 3.12 -11.12 7.29
C ALA A 34 3.13 -12.37 8.16
N ASN A 35 4.26 -13.09 8.18
CA ASN A 35 4.39 -14.33 8.96
C ASN A 35 3.26 -15.33 8.65
N ASP A 36 2.95 -15.50 7.37
CA ASP A 36 1.91 -16.40 6.86
C ASP A 36 0.49 -16.07 7.33
N LYS A 37 0.28 -14.86 7.83
CA LYS A 37 -1.04 -14.41 8.28
C LYS A 37 -1.46 -13.15 7.52
N VAL A 38 -2.72 -13.09 7.14
CA VAL A 38 -3.31 -11.88 6.59
C VAL A 38 -3.50 -10.88 7.73
N ILE A 39 -2.81 -9.75 7.65
CA ILE A 39 -2.87 -8.72 8.68
C ILE A 39 -3.76 -7.54 8.29
N GLU A 40 -4.04 -7.39 7.00
CA GLU A 40 -4.85 -6.29 6.50
C GLU A 40 -5.42 -6.63 5.13
N HIS A 41 -6.59 -6.09 4.83
CA HIS A 41 -7.18 -6.11 3.48
C HIS A 41 -7.25 -4.67 2.98
N VAL A 42 -6.80 -4.43 1.75
CA VAL A 42 -6.81 -3.10 1.16
C VAL A 42 -7.63 -3.13 -0.11
N GLY A 43 -8.66 -2.32 -0.16
CA GLY A 43 -9.51 -2.16 -1.34
C GLY A 43 -9.46 -0.75 -1.89
N VAL A 44 -10.43 -0.43 -2.73
CA VAL A 44 -10.58 0.90 -3.31
C VAL A 44 -10.75 1.92 -2.18
N GLY A 45 -10.02 3.02 -2.27
CA GLY A 45 -9.99 4.05 -1.22
C GLY A 45 -8.83 3.91 -0.25
N GLY A 46 -8.13 2.76 -0.26
CA GLY A 46 -6.93 2.54 0.53
C GLY A 46 -5.65 2.68 -0.28
N VAL A 47 -4.52 2.50 0.38
CA VAL A 47 -3.20 2.47 -0.25
C VAL A 47 -2.34 1.43 0.47
N PHE A 48 -1.33 0.93 -0.21
CA PHE A 48 -0.35 0.05 0.43
C PHE A 48 1.03 0.21 -0.22
N GLY A 49 2.06 -0.24 0.50
CA GLY A 49 3.44 -0.12 0.04
C GLY A 49 4.01 1.29 0.17
N GLU A 50 3.33 2.18 0.88
CA GLU A 50 3.70 3.59 1.01
C GLU A 50 5.02 3.82 1.74
N MET A 51 5.44 2.90 2.59
CA MET A 51 6.71 3.03 3.30
C MET A 51 7.90 3.03 2.35
N ALA A 52 7.77 2.47 1.17
CA ALA A 52 8.81 2.51 0.14
C ALA A 52 9.17 3.93 -0.29
N LEU A 53 8.26 4.88 -0.09
CA LEU A 53 8.49 6.29 -0.45
C LEU A 53 9.26 7.04 0.63
N VAL A 54 9.29 6.52 1.84
CA VAL A 54 9.89 7.16 3.00
C VAL A 54 11.17 6.45 3.41
N ASP A 55 11.15 5.14 3.40
CA ASP A 55 12.21 4.31 3.92
C ASP A 55 12.63 3.29 2.85
N ARG A 56 13.94 3.08 2.72
CA ARG A 56 14.51 2.12 1.75
C ARG A 56 14.68 0.73 2.36
N SER A 57 14.15 0.50 3.52
CA SER A 57 14.18 -0.82 4.15
C SER A 57 13.45 -1.85 3.29
N PRO A 58 13.85 -3.12 3.37
CA PRO A 58 13.11 -4.19 2.69
C PRO A 58 11.66 -4.22 3.13
N ARG A 59 10.79 -4.69 2.24
CA ARG A 59 9.36 -4.82 2.52
C ARG A 59 9.13 -5.69 3.75
N ALA A 60 8.37 -5.17 4.71
CA ALA A 60 8.03 -5.88 5.94
C ALA A 60 6.97 -6.96 5.72
N ALA A 61 6.16 -6.83 4.68
CA ALA A 61 5.05 -7.74 4.39
C ALA A 61 4.92 -7.97 2.90
N SER A 62 4.23 -9.04 2.55
CA SER A 62 3.84 -9.32 1.17
C SER A 62 2.45 -8.76 0.89
N ALA A 63 2.17 -8.51 -0.39
CA ALA A 63 0.84 -8.13 -0.84
C ALA A 63 0.42 -9.05 -1.98
N ILE A 64 -0.76 -9.64 -1.85
CA ILE A 64 -1.27 -10.64 -2.78
C ILE A 64 -2.66 -10.23 -3.23
N ALA A 65 -2.93 -10.32 -4.53
CA ALA A 65 -4.25 -10.02 -5.05
C ALA A 65 -5.27 -11.05 -4.55
N GLU A 66 -6.24 -10.61 -3.73
CA GLU A 66 -7.33 -11.49 -3.28
C GLU A 66 -8.36 -11.70 -4.38
N THR A 67 -8.55 -10.69 -5.19
CA THR A 67 -9.42 -10.70 -6.38
C THR A 67 -8.60 -10.20 -7.55
N ASN A 68 -9.16 -10.23 -8.74
CA ASN A 68 -8.56 -9.51 -9.86
C ASN A 68 -8.50 -8.04 -9.52
N CYS A 69 -7.34 -7.43 -9.68
CA CYS A 69 -7.08 -6.07 -9.25
C CYS A 69 -6.57 -5.21 -10.39
N SER A 70 -6.93 -3.94 -10.34
CA SER A 70 -6.28 -2.88 -11.10
C SER A 70 -5.69 -1.89 -10.09
N LEU A 71 -4.37 -1.70 -10.16
CA LEU A 71 -3.64 -0.87 -9.21
C LEU A 71 -2.94 0.26 -9.95
N MET A 72 -2.92 1.42 -9.34
CA MET A 72 -2.08 2.53 -9.79
C MET A 72 -0.75 2.45 -9.03
N ALA A 73 0.36 2.32 -9.76
CA ALA A 73 1.70 2.30 -9.18
C ALA A 73 2.24 3.72 -9.13
N VAL A 74 2.72 4.15 -7.97
CA VAL A 74 3.14 5.53 -7.73
C VAL A 74 4.53 5.54 -7.12
N ASN A 75 5.47 6.24 -7.75
CA ASN A 75 6.79 6.47 -7.18
C ASN A 75 6.78 7.73 -6.31
N ARG A 76 7.90 8.02 -5.65
CA ARG A 76 8.01 9.16 -4.73
C ARG A 76 7.71 10.49 -5.41
N ARG A 77 8.24 10.71 -6.60
CA ARG A 77 8.02 11.94 -7.34
C ARG A 77 6.55 12.14 -7.70
N GLN A 78 5.93 11.08 -8.20
CA GLN A 78 4.52 11.09 -8.54
C GLN A 78 3.65 11.30 -7.31
N PHE A 79 4.03 10.72 -6.18
CA PHE A 79 3.33 10.93 -4.91
C PHE A 79 3.33 12.41 -4.52
N ILE A 80 4.49 13.06 -4.59
CA ILE A 80 4.61 14.49 -4.26
C ILE A 80 3.72 15.31 -5.17
N GLU A 81 3.74 15.02 -6.48
CA GLU A 81 2.88 15.70 -7.43
C GLU A 81 1.39 15.51 -7.12
N LEU A 82 0.99 14.30 -6.74
CA LEU A 82 -0.40 14.01 -6.38
C LEU A 82 -0.84 14.83 -5.17
N VAL A 83 0.00 14.91 -4.15
CA VAL A 83 -0.31 15.67 -2.93
C VAL A 83 -0.42 17.16 -3.23
N GLU A 84 0.47 17.69 -4.05
CA GLU A 84 0.45 19.10 -4.44
C GLU A 84 -0.79 19.45 -5.25
N CYS A 85 -1.18 18.58 -6.19
CA CYS A 85 -2.35 18.81 -7.05
C CYS A 85 -3.67 18.45 -6.37
N ASN A 86 -3.63 17.59 -5.38
CA ASN A 86 -4.83 17.12 -4.67
C ASN A 86 -4.55 16.96 -3.18
N PRO A 87 -4.65 18.06 -2.41
CA PRO A 87 -4.41 18.01 -0.96
C PRO A 87 -5.29 17.01 -0.20
N ALA A 88 -6.52 16.77 -0.70
CA ALA A 88 -7.41 15.79 -0.07
C ALA A 88 -6.84 14.37 -0.11
N PHE A 89 -6.07 14.04 -1.15
CA PHE A 89 -5.38 12.75 -1.24
C PHE A 89 -4.35 12.63 -0.10
N GLY A 90 -3.57 13.69 0.14
CA GLY A 90 -2.58 13.71 1.22
C GLY A 90 -3.21 13.54 2.60
N LEU A 91 -4.34 14.19 2.85
CA LEU A 91 -5.07 14.05 4.10
C LEU A 91 -5.61 12.63 4.28
N SER A 92 -6.14 12.03 3.21
CA SER A 92 -6.60 10.64 3.24
C SER A 92 -5.46 9.68 3.56
N LEU A 93 -4.28 9.91 2.98
CA LEU A 93 -3.11 9.09 3.23
C LEU A 93 -2.64 9.21 4.68
N LEU A 94 -2.61 10.44 5.22
CA LEU A 94 -2.26 10.64 6.64
C LEU A 94 -3.19 9.85 7.56
N LYS A 95 -4.47 9.80 7.24
CA LYS A 95 -5.45 9.04 8.02
C LYS A 95 -5.11 7.54 7.99
N VAL A 96 -4.79 7.01 6.81
CA VAL A 96 -4.42 5.60 6.65
C VAL A 96 -3.15 5.27 7.45
N LEU A 97 -2.12 6.12 7.33
CA LEU A 97 -0.88 5.93 8.06
C LEU A 97 -1.09 6.00 9.57
N GLY A 98 -1.91 6.94 10.03
CA GLY A 98 -2.23 7.05 11.44
C GLY A 98 -2.92 5.81 11.99
N GLN A 99 -3.85 5.24 11.25
CA GLN A 99 -4.52 4.01 11.62
C GLN A 99 -3.55 2.82 11.69
N ARG A 100 -2.63 2.72 10.75
CA ARG A 100 -1.62 1.65 10.75
C ARG A 100 -0.66 1.78 11.92
N LEU A 101 -0.23 2.99 12.25
CA LEU A 101 0.61 3.22 13.42
C LEU A 101 -0.09 2.83 14.71
N GLN A 102 -1.37 3.10 14.83
CA GLN A 102 -2.17 2.68 15.98
C GLN A 102 -2.25 1.15 16.09
N GLY A 103 -2.34 0.47 14.95
CA GLY A 103 -2.35 -0.98 14.92
C GLY A 103 -1.01 -1.61 15.29
N LEU A 104 0.10 -0.92 15.01
CA LEU A 104 1.44 -1.38 15.35
C LEU A 104 1.82 -1.04 16.79
N THR A 105 1.29 0.06 17.30
CA THR A 105 1.61 0.53 18.64
C THR A 105 0.55 0.01 19.59
N VAL A 106 0.82 -1.11 20.23
CA VAL A 106 0.00 -1.54 21.35
C VAL A 106 0.41 -0.68 22.53
N VAL A 107 -0.07 0.54 22.55
CA VAL A 107 0.13 1.40 23.69
C VAL A 107 -1.09 1.25 24.57
N PRO A 108 -0.95 0.61 25.72
CA PRO A 108 -2.01 0.67 26.72
C PRO A 108 -2.13 2.11 27.17
N LYS A 109 -3.27 2.61 27.04
CA LYS A 109 -3.55 3.97 27.46
C LYS A 109 -4.07 3.99 28.87
#